data_d60fb0d5a5a918371627d4beef80ba81
#
_entry.id   d60fb0d5a5a918371627d4beef80ba81
#
_cell.length_a   1.000
_cell.length_b   1.000
_cell.length_c   1.000
_cell.angle_alpha   90.00
_cell.angle_beta   90.00
_cell.angle_gamma   90.00
#
_symmetry.space_group_name_H-M   'P 1'
#
loop_
_entity.id
_entity.type
_entity.pdbx_description
1 polymer ?
#
loop_
_entity_poly.entity_id
_entity_poly.type
_entity_poly.pdbx_seq_one_letter_code
_entity_poly.pdbx_strand_id
1 'polypeptide(L)' 'MSDDPVGVLTRWEDAGGEWRVVARTAGAVTVALCRCDGGEEVDRFTSADPALLEFLAGRG' A
#
# COMPACT_ATOMS: atom_id res chain seq x y z
N MET A 1 -2.61 14.09 -13.17
CA MET A 1 -2.95 13.62 -11.84
C MET A 1 -1.96 12.57 -11.38
N SER A 2 -1.28 12.81 -10.33
CA SER A 2 -0.27 11.87 -9.87
C SER A 2 -0.91 10.75 -9.07
N ASP A 3 -0.43 9.53 -9.28
CA ASP A 3 -0.86 8.39 -8.51
C ASP A 3 -0.07 8.37 -7.22
N ASP A 4 -0.56 9.09 -6.23
CA ASP A 4 0.05 9.14 -4.93
C ASP A 4 -0.16 7.80 -4.23
N PRO A 5 0.91 7.04 -3.93
CA PRO A 5 0.73 5.72 -3.31
C PRO A 5 0.04 5.80 -1.95
N VAL A 6 0.28 6.86 -1.19
CA VAL A 6 -0.44 7.04 0.08
C VAL A 6 -1.92 7.24 -0.18
N GLY A 7 -2.25 8.04 -1.20
CA GLY A 7 -3.64 8.24 -1.59
C GLY A 7 -4.30 6.97 -2.08
N VAL A 8 -3.55 6.12 -2.79
CA VAL A 8 -4.09 4.83 -3.24
C VAL A 8 -4.47 3.97 -2.04
N LEU A 9 -3.59 3.88 -1.04
CA LEU A 9 -3.87 3.08 0.15
C LEU A 9 -5.05 3.63 0.94
N THR A 10 -5.10 4.96 1.08
CA THR A 10 -6.18 5.60 1.82
C THR A 10 -7.52 5.34 1.15
N ARG A 11 -7.56 5.47 -0.17
CA ARG A 11 -8.78 5.22 -0.94
C ARG A 11 -9.19 3.76 -0.86
N TRP A 12 -8.23 2.86 -0.89
CA TRP A 12 -8.51 1.43 -0.78
C TRP A 12 -9.13 1.10 0.56
N GLU A 13 -8.60 1.69 1.63
CA GLU A 13 -9.17 1.51 2.97
C GLU A 13 -10.58 2.07 3.07
N ASP A 14 -10.80 3.24 2.46
CA ASP A 14 -12.12 3.86 2.45
C ASP A 14 -13.15 2.99 1.75
N ALA A 15 -12.72 2.24 0.76
CA ALA A 15 -13.60 1.33 0.05
C ALA A 15 -13.80 0.00 0.78
N GLY A 16 -13.19 -0.17 1.94
CA GLY A 16 -13.34 -1.38 2.74
C GLY A 16 -12.29 -2.43 2.47
N GLY A 17 -11.30 -2.13 1.65
CA GLY A 17 -10.24 -3.07 1.35
C GLY A 17 -9.14 -3.06 2.38
N GLU A 18 -8.24 -4.04 2.28
CA GLU A 18 -7.07 -4.13 3.13
C GLU A 18 -5.82 -4.10 2.28
N TRP A 19 -4.69 -3.81 2.92
CA TRP A 19 -3.40 -3.85 2.23
C TRP A 19 -2.32 -4.26 3.20
N ARG A 20 -1.23 -4.79 2.66
CA ARG A 20 -0.10 -5.18 3.49
C ARG A 20 1.19 -5.06 2.71
N VAL A 21 2.28 -4.87 3.44
CA VAL A 21 3.61 -4.83 2.84
C VAL A 21 4.08 -6.28 2.66
N VAL A 22 4.38 -6.66 1.43
CA VAL A 22 4.81 -8.03 1.12
C VAL A 22 6.29 -8.12 0.83
N ALA A 23 6.95 -7.00 0.56
CA ALA A 23 8.39 -6.99 0.30
C ALA A 23 8.96 -5.61 0.60
N ARG A 24 10.21 -5.60 1.04
CA ARG A 24 10.94 -4.35 1.29
C ARG A 24 12.33 -4.49 0.76
N THR A 25 12.81 -3.45 0.10
CA THR A 25 14.21 -3.34 -0.30
C THR A 25 14.76 -2.05 0.28
N ALA A 26 16.03 -1.77 0.00
CA ALA A 26 16.73 -0.64 0.62
C ALA A 26 16.08 0.72 0.36
N GLY A 27 15.37 0.88 -0.73
CA GLY A 27 14.76 2.17 -1.03
C GLY A 27 13.35 2.05 -1.56
N ALA A 28 12.74 0.86 -1.47
CA ALA A 28 11.42 0.66 -2.06
C ALA A 28 10.62 -0.33 -1.23
N VAL A 29 9.32 -0.33 -1.46
CA VAL A 29 8.41 -1.21 -0.75
C VAL A 29 7.35 -1.70 -1.73
N THR A 30 6.97 -2.97 -1.62
CA THR A 30 5.89 -3.56 -2.40
C THR A 30 4.70 -3.79 -1.49
N VAL A 31 3.55 -3.26 -1.91
CA VAL A 31 2.32 -3.35 -1.14
C VAL A 31 1.31 -4.14 -1.94
N ALA A 32 0.66 -5.10 -1.28
CA ALA A 32 -0.41 -5.89 -1.88
C ALA A 32 -1.74 -5.32 -1.42
N LEU A 33 -2.65 -5.15 -2.38
CA LEU A 33 -4.01 -4.69 -2.12
C LEU A 33 -4.90 -5.92 -2.06
N CYS A 34 -5.61 -6.08 -0.96
CA CYS A 34 -6.37 -7.29 -0.68
C CYS A 34 -7.85 -6.97 -0.48
N ARG A 35 -8.70 -7.94 -0.78
CA ARG A 35 -10.13 -7.80 -0.52
C ARG A 35 -10.41 -7.96 0.96
N CYS A 36 -11.43 -7.27 1.43
CA CYS A 36 -11.79 -7.33 2.83
C CYS A 36 -12.50 -8.65 3.18
N ASP A 37 -13.06 -9.32 2.20
CA ASP A 37 -13.86 -10.52 2.45
C ASP A 37 -13.09 -11.82 2.15
N GLY A 38 -11.88 -11.93 2.62
CA GLY A 38 -11.10 -13.13 2.39
C GLY A 38 -9.61 -12.88 2.34
N GLY A 39 -9.22 -11.62 2.24
CA GLY A 39 -7.81 -11.25 2.21
C GLY A 39 -7.13 -11.63 0.91
N GLU A 40 -7.89 -11.89 -0.13
CA GLU A 40 -7.32 -12.27 -1.42
C GLU A 40 -6.64 -11.06 -2.07
N GLU A 41 -5.40 -11.24 -2.50
CA GLU A 41 -4.67 -10.18 -3.17
C GLU A 41 -5.23 -9.97 -4.56
N VAL A 42 -5.66 -8.74 -4.85
CA VAL A 42 -6.22 -8.41 -6.16
C VAL A 42 -5.27 -7.56 -6.98
N ASP A 43 -4.27 -6.94 -6.35
CA ASP A 43 -3.31 -6.12 -7.05
C ASP A 43 -2.12 -5.89 -6.13
N ARG A 44 -1.01 -5.39 -6.71
CA ARG A 44 0.15 -4.98 -5.92
C ARG A 44 0.90 -3.91 -6.68
N PHE A 45 1.65 -3.11 -5.95
CA PHE A 45 2.51 -2.10 -6.56
C PHE A 45 3.79 -1.94 -5.76
N THR A 46 4.83 -1.46 -6.44
CA THR A 46 6.11 -1.16 -5.79
C THR A 46 6.36 0.33 -5.91
N SER A 47 6.81 0.94 -4.83
CA SER A 47 7.04 2.38 -4.81
C SER A 47 8.27 2.70 -3.96
N ALA A 48 9.00 3.73 -4.38
CA ALA A 48 10.12 4.27 -3.62
C ALA A 48 9.81 5.67 -3.12
N ASP A 49 8.55 6.05 -3.09
CA ASP A 49 8.11 7.37 -2.69
C ASP A 49 8.40 7.59 -1.20
N PRO A 50 9.17 8.62 -0.83
CA PRO A 50 9.47 8.87 0.58
C PRO A 50 8.23 9.08 1.44
N ALA A 51 7.18 9.68 0.87
CA ALA A 51 5.94 9.90 1.61
C ALA A 51 5.29 8.57 1.99
N LEU A 52 5.35 7.59 1.08
CA LEU A 52 4.81 6.26 1.38
C LEU A 52 5.65 5.57 2.46
N LEU A 53 6.96 5.66 2.37
CA LEU A 53 7.83 5.03 3.35
C LEU A 53 7.59 5.61 4.74
N GLU A 54 7.41 6.93 4.83
CA GLU A 54 7.09 7.58 6.10
C GLU A 54 5.72 7.16 6.62
N PHE A 55 4.75 7.08 5.72
CA PHE A 55 3.40 6.67 6.08
C PHE A 55 3.40 5.27 6.70
N LEU A 56 4.14 4.35 6.09
CA LEU A 56 4.21 2.97 6.59
C LEU A 56 4.97 2.89 7.90
N ALA A 57 6.01 3.70 8.06
CA ALA A 57 6.78 3.71 9.30
C ALA A 57 5.92 4.18 10.47
N GLY A 58 5.03 5.13 10.23
CA GLY A 58 4.14 5.62 11.26
C GLY A 58 3.02 4.64 11.61
N ARG A 59 2.68 3.76 10.69
CA ARG A 59 1.61 2.79 10.91
C ARG A 59 2.15 1.44 11.43
N GLY A 60 3.40 1.20 11.15
CA GLY A 60 4.01 -0.07 11.43
C GLY A 60 4.40 -0.26 12.83
#